data_d5a46dd0ba2706c872fbe0fe00f6b5a2
#
_entry.id   d5a46dd0ba2706c872fbe0fe00f6b5a2
#
_cell.length_a   1.000
_cell.length_b   1.000
_cell.length_c   1.000
_cell.angle_alpha   90.00
_cell.angle_beta   90.00
_cell.angle_gamma   90.00
#
_symmetry.space_group_name_H-M   'P 1'
#
loop_
_entity.id
_entity.type
_entity.pdbx_description
1 polymer ?
#
loop_
_entity_poly.entity_id
_entity_poly.type
_entity_poly.pdbx_seq_one_letter_code
_entity_poly.pdbx_strand_id
1 'polypeptide(L)'
;DMMKRVPIAEQAPEERAKNFKEVCLGYTEEEARAEASRCLNCKNPRCVAGCPVSINIPAFLQQVIAGQEAKAAGIIAESSALPAVCGRVCPQETQCEGVCIRGIKGEPVAIGKLERYVADWAREHKLEPENHSEKNGQRVAVIGAGPAGLTCAGDLAKLGYEVKIFEALHEPGGVLVYGIPEFRLPKDTVVAHE
;
A
#
# COMPACT_ATOMS: atom_id res chain seq x y z
N ASP A 1 15.36 16.49 10.88
CA ASP A 1 14.64 16.72 12.14
C ASP A 1 13.72 15.51 12.42
N MET A 2 14.04 14.73 13.44
CA MET A 2 13.29 13.51 13.80
C MET A 2 11.87 13.78 14.29
N MET A 3 11.50 15.00 14.56
CA MET A 3 10.16 15.38 15.06
C MET A 3 9.18 15.71 13.94
N LYS A 4 9.67 16.10 12.77
CA LYS A 4 8.86 16.44 11.60
C LYS A 4 8.94 15.35 10.55
N ARG A 5 7.88 15.20 9.77
CA ARG A 5 7.87 14.33 8.59
C ARG A 5 8.83 14.85 7.52
N VAL A 6 9.37 13.92 6.74
CA VAL A 6 9.99 14.29 5.47
C VAL A 6 8.88 14.79 4.54
N PRO A 7 9.00 16.01 3.98
CA PRO A 7 8.00 16.52 3.05
C PRO A 7 7.87 15.60 1.84
N ILE A 8 6.64 15.37 1.40
CA ILE A 8 6.39 14.61 0.17
C ILE A 8 6.14 15.59 -0.98
N ALA A 9 6.72 15.29 -2.14
CA ALA A 9 6.54 16.12 -3.32
C ALA A 9 5.11 16.02 -3.87
N GLU A 10 4.54 17.15 -4.25
CA GLU A 10 3.23 17.26 -4.90
C GLU A 10 3.32 18.17 -6.11
N GLN A 11 2.41 17.99 -7.09
CA GLN A 11 2.26 18.93 -8.19
C GLN A 11 1.91 20.33 -7.65
N ALA A 12 2.56 21.36 -8.19
CA ALA A 12 2.22 22.74 -7.87
C ALA A 12 0.73 23.04 -8.16
N PRO A 13 0.07 23.89 -7.34
CA PRO A 13 -1.36 24.18 -7.52
C PRO A 13 -1.74 24.66 -8.92
N GLU A 14 -0.89 25.45 -9.56
CA GLU A 14 -1.10 25.99 -10.92
C GLU A 14 -0.99 24.90 -11.99
N GLU A 15 -0.21 23.85 -11.75
CA GLU A 15 -0.05 22.70 -12.65
C GLU A 15 -1.19 21.71 -12.48
N ARG A 16 -1.49 21.30 -11.23
CA ARG A 16 -2.55 20.34 -10.95
C ARG A 16 -3.95 20.85 -11.30
N ALA A 17 -4.16 22.15 -11.33
CA ALA A 17 -5.40 22.75 -11.81
C ALA A 17 -5.67 22.56 -13.32
N LYS A 18 -4.66 22.14 -14.10
CA LYS A 18 -4.73 22.00 -15.55
C LYS A 18 -4.70 20.56 -16.05
N ASN A 19 -4.61 19.59 -15.14
CA ASN A 19 -4.52 18.17 -15.48
C ASN A 19 -5.21 17.29 -14.44
N PHE A 20 -5.31 15.99 -14.73
CA PHE A 20 -5.85 14.96 -13.83
C PHE A 20 -4.77 13.94 -13.38
N LYS A 21 -3.50 14.23 -13.61
CA LYS A 21 -2.41 13.35 -13.18
C LYS A 21 -2.33 13.28 -11.66
N GLU A 22 -1.73 12.22 -11.14
CA GLU A 22 -1.57 12.03 -9.71
C GLU A 22 -0.89 13.24 -9.05
N VAL A 23 -1.53 13.79 -8.01
CA VAL A 23 -1.04 15.02 -7.34
C VAL A 23 0.16 14.74 -6.47
N CYS A 24 0.11 13.67 -5.67
CA CYS A 24 1.21 13.27 -4.80
C CYS A 24 2.24 12.49 -5.62
N LEU A 25 3.49 12.94 -5.64
CA LEU A 25 4.54 12.37 -6.47
C LEU A 25 5.32 11.22 -5.78
N GLY A 26 5.05 10.97 -4.49
CA GLY A 26 5.72 9.93 -3.73
C GLY A 26 7.04 10.37 -3.12
N TYR A 27 7.74 9.44 -2.48
CA TYR A 27 9.09 9.64 -1.94
C TYR A 27 10.14 9.09 -2.91
N THR A 28 11.30 9.75 -2.95
CA THR A 28 12.53 9.14 -3.44
C THR A 28 13.05 8.09 -2.46
N GLU A 29 14.03 7.30 -2.85
CA GLU A 29 14.68 6.31 -1.99
C GLU A 29 15.28 6.94 -0.73
N GLU A 30 15.99 8.08 -0.88
CA GLU A 30 16.60 8.81 0.22
C GLU A 30 15.54 9.38 1.18
N GLU A 31 14.46 9.93 0.64
CA GLU A 31 13.34 10.47 1.42
C GLU A 31 12.61 9.35 2.17
N ALA A 32 12.37 8.22 1.52
CA ALA A 32 11.74 7.05 2.14
C ALA A 32 12.58 6.50 3.29
N ARG A 33 13.89 6.35 3.10
CA ARG A 33 14.81 5.92 4.17
C ARG A 33 14.86 6.91 5.32
N ALA A 34 14.92 8.22 5.02
CA ALA A 34 14.90 9.26 6.02
C ALA A 34 13.62 9.26 6.84
N GLU A 35 12.45 9.13 6.18
CA GLU A 35 11.14 9.05 6.86
C GLU A 35 11.01 7.74 7.67
N ALA A 36 11.38 6.61 7.11
CA ALA A 36 11.35 5.32 7.79
C ALA A 36 12.24 5.32 9.06
N SER A 37 13.39 6.00 9.02
CA SER A 37 14.32 6.12 10.15
C SER A 37 13.72 6.85 11.36
N ARG A 38 12.61 7.56 11.19
CA ARG A 38 11.87 8.17 12.31
C ARG A 38 11.10 7.14 13.13
N CYS A 39 10.95 5.91 12.64
CA CYS A 39 10.28 4.83 13.36
C CYS A 39 11.07 4.43 14.61
N LEU A 40 10.36 4.36 15.74
CA LEU A 40 10.96 3.96 17.03
C LEU A 40 11.12 2.45 17.18
N ASN A 41 10.69 1.65 16.22
CA ASN A 41 10.66 0.20 16.29
C ASN A 41 10.10 -0.32 17.64
N CYS A 42 8.89 0.13 17.97
CA CYS A 42 8.25 -0.08 19.27
C CYS A 42 8.07 -1.58 19.57
N LYS A 43 8.35 -2.01 20.81
CA LYS A 43 8.10 -3.38 21.26
C LYS A 43 6.60 -3.76 21.18
N ASN A 44 5.73 -2.79 21.48
CA ASN A 44 4.28 -2.92 21.36
C ASN A 44 3.77 -1.88 20.34
N PRO A 45 3.83 -2.19 19.04
CA PRO A 45 3.56 -1.23 17.98
C PRO A 45 2.04 -0.96 17.85
N ARG A 46 1.58 0.17 18.38
CA ARG A 46 0.17 0.59 18.26
C ARG A 46 -0.27 0.74 16.80
N CYS A 47 0.64 1.11 15.91
CA CYS A 47 0.35 1.26 14.48
C CYS A 47 -0.10 -0.06 13.84
N VAL A 48 0.41 -1.21 14.28
CA VAL A 48 -0.05 -2.53 13.81
C VAL A 48 -1.50 -2.75 14.24
N ALA A 49 -1.82 -2.49 15.51
CA ALA A 49 -3.19 -2.61 16.02
C ALA A 49 -4.16 -1.59 15.39
N GLY A 50 -3.64 -0.44 14.94
CA GLY A 50 -4.41 0.58 14.22
C GLY A 50 -4.58 0.30 12.72
N CYS A 51 -3.90 -0.70 12.18
CA CYS A 51 -4.05 -1.12 10.80
C CYS A 51 -5.16 -2.19 10.70
N PRO A 52 -6.22 -1.98 9.89
CA PRO A 52 -7.32 -2.95 9.78
C PRO A 52 -6.90 -4.35 9.34
N VAL A 53 -5.81 -4.46 8.59
CA VAL A 53 -5.25 -5.75 8.11
C VAL A 53 -3.98 -6.15 8.87
N SER A 54 -3.61 -5.39 9.92
CA SER A 54 -2.52 -5.73 10.84
C SER A 54 -1.15 -5.91 10.18
N ILE A 55 -0.82 -5.09 9.17
CA ILE A 55 0.53 -5.08 8.55
C ILE A 55 1.59 -4.94 9.64
N ASN A 56 2.64 -5.75 9.59
CA ASN A 56 3.80 -5.60 10.48
C ASN A 56 4.63 -4.36 10.10
N ILE A 57 4.07 -3.18 10.47
CA ILE A 57 4.61 -1.88 10.09
C ILE A 57 6.06 -1.68 10.54
N PRO A 58 6.46 -1.94 11.81
CA PRO A 58 7.86 -1.80 12.18
C PRO A 58 8.79 -2.68 11.35
N ALA A 59 8.39 -3.91 11.04
CA ALA A 59 9.22 -4.83 10.27
C ALA A 59 9.48 -4.32 8.85
N PHE A 60 8.44 -3.91 8.10
CA PHE A 60 8.67 -3.41 6.74
C PHE A 60 9.48 -2.11 6.74
N LEU A 61 9.26 -1.22 7.73
CA LEU A 61 10.02 0.02 7.84
C LEU A 61 11.53 -0.24 8.10
N GLN A 62 11.86 -1.26 8.91
CA GLN A 62 13.26 -1.64 9.11
C GLN A 62 13.90 -2.16 7.81
N GLN A 63 13.15 -2.83 6.94
CA GLN A 63 13.67 -3.24 5.63
C GLN A 63 13.89 -2.03 4.71
N VAL A 64 13.00 -1.04 4.71
CA VAL A 64 13.20 0.22 3.96
C VAL A 64 14.46 0.94 4.43
N ILE A 65 14.69 1.03 5.75
CA ILE A 65 15.92 1.62 6.32
C ILE A 65 17.17 0.88 5.83
N ALA A 66 17.08 -0.43 5.73
CA ALA A 66 18.19 -1.29 5.30
C ALA A 66 18.40 -1.34 3.77
N GLY A 67 17.56 -0.67 2.96
CA GLY A 67 17.58 -0.74 1.51
C GLY A 67 17.21 -2.12 0.97
N GLN A 68 16.24 -2.76 1.61
CA GLN A 68 15.77 -4.11 1.29
C GLN A 68 14.29 -4.06 0.88
N GLU A 69 13.98 -3.25 -0.13
CA GLU A 69 12.61 -2.93 -0.56
C GLU A 69 11.83 -4.21 -0.96
N ALA A 70 12.49 -5.17 -1.58
CA ALA A 70 11.87 -6.46 -1.91
C ALA A 70 11.37 -7.21 -0.66
N LYS A 71 12.15 -7.19 0.43
CA LYS A 71 11.73 -7.80 1.70
C LYS A 71 10.62 -6.98 2.36
N ALA A 72 10.68 -5.65 2.26
CA ALA A 72 9.61 -4.79 2.74
C ALA A 72 8.29 -5.10 2.03
N ALA A 73 8.31 -5.27 0.71
CA ALA A 73 7.15 -5.65 -0.10
C ALA A 73 6.58 -7.02 0.34
N GLY A 74 7.44 -8.01 0.54
CA GLY A 74 7.03 -9.33 1.06
C GLY A 74 6.30 -9.24 2.40
N ILE A 75 6.83 -8.46 3.35
CA ILE A 75 6.20 -8.26 4.67
C ILE A 75 4.83 -7.60 4.53
N ILE A 76 4.68 -6.61 3.66
CA ILE A 76 3.38 -5.96 3.41
C ILE A 76 2.41 -6.96 2.78
N ALA A 77 2.86 -7.74 1.79
CA ALA A 77 2.06 -8.71 1.07
C ALA A 77 1.52 -9.86 1.94
N GLU A 78 2.15 -10.16 3.09
CA GLU A 78 1.59 -11.13 4.05
C GLU A 78 0.19 -10.76 4.55
N SER A 79 -0.11 -9.45 4.66
CA SER A 79 -1.35 -8.95 5.26
C SER A 79 -2.19 -8.07 4.34
N SER A 80 -1.60 -7.45 3.31
CA SER A 80 -2.28 -6.52 2.40
C SER A 80 -2.26 -7.08 0.98
N ALA A 81 -3.44 -7.21 0.37
CA ALA A 81 -3.57 -7.59 -1.02
C ALA A 81 -3.51 -6.39 -1.99
N LEU A 82 -3.72 -5.16 -1.49
CA LEU A 82 -3.84 -3.95 -2.30
C LEU A 82 -2.91 -2.83 -1.80
N PRO A 83 -1.59 -3.05 -1.65
CA PRO A 83 -0.70 -2.08 -1.01
C PRO A 83 -0.56 -0.77 -1.79
N ALA A 84 -0.56 -0.81 -3.12
CA ALA A 84 -0.48 0.38 -3.96
C ALA A 84 -1.72 1.28 -3.83
N VAL A 85 -2.89 0.66 -3.66
CA VAL A 85 -4.16 1.36 -3.36
C VAL A 85 -4.16 1.87 -1.92
N CYS A 86 -3.88 1.01 -0.95
CA CYS A 86 -3.90 1.37 0.48
C CYS A 86 -2.95 2.53 0.79
N GLY A 87 -1.73 2.52 0.27
CA GLY A 87 -0.77 3.59 0.45
C GLY A 87 -1.22 4.96 -0.09
N ARG A 88 -2.21 4.96 -1.02
CA ARG A 88 -2.77 6.19 -1.61
C ARG A 88 -4.08 6.65 -0.97
N VAL A 89 -4.96 5.72 -0.57
CA VAL A 89 -6.36 6.06 -0.25
C VAL A 89 -6.82 5.70 1.15
N CYS A 90 -6.09 4.87 1.92
CA CYS A 90 -6.41 4.63 3.32
C CYS A 90 -6.44 5.95 4.11
N PRO A 91 -7.37 6.13 5.05
CA PRO A 91 -7.37 7.26 5.98
C PRO A 91 -6.35 7.03 7.11
N GLN A 92 -5.05 6.98 6.75
CA GLN A 92 -3.95 6.59 7.66
C GLN A 92 -3.91 7.47 8.92
N GLU A 93 -4.27 8.74 8.81
CA GLU A 93 -4.30 9.72 9.90
C GLU A 93 -5.28 9.37 11.02
N THR A 94 -6.27 8.53 10.74
CA THR A 94 -7.23 8.01 11.73
C THR A 94 -7.00 6.54 12.07
N GLN A 95 -6.05 5.90 11.42
CA GLN A 95 -5.68 4.48 11.57
C GLN A 95 -4.25 4.35 12.14
N CYS A 96 -3.35 3.72 11.37
CA CYS A 96 -1.99 3.43 11.81
C CYS A 96 -1.19 4.67 12.21
N GLU A 97 -1.29 5.77 11.48
CA GLU A 97 -0.60 7.03 11.78
C GLU A 97 -1.22 7.74 12.99
N GLY A 98 -2.56 7.70 13.12
CA GLY A 98 -3.29 8.33 14.23
C GLY A 98 -2.91 7.79 15.62
N VAL A 99 -2.39 6.56 15.67
CA VAL A 99 -1.95 5.91 16.93
C VAL A 99 -0.43 5.78 17.04
N CYS A 100 0.32 6.34 16.09
CA CYS A 100 1.78 6.31 16.11
C CYS A 100 2.35 7.07 17.30
N ILE A 101 3.25 6.44 18.06
CA ILE A 101 3.89 7.03 19.26
C ILE A 101 4.63 8.34 18.94
N ARG A 102 5.21 8.46 17.74
CA ARG A 102 5.85 9.71 17.30
C ARG A 102 4.89 10.89 17.30
N GLY A 103 3.60 10.67 17.03
CA GLY A 103 2.55 11.70 17.02
C GLY A 103 2.26 12.33 18.38
N ILE A 104 2.77 11.78 19.50
CA ILE A 104 2.57 12.33 20.84
C ILE A 104 3.36 13.63 21.05
N LYS A 105 4.60 13.72 20.53
CA LYS A 105 5.49 14.87 20.71
C LYS A 105 5.90 15.55 19.41
N GLY A 106 5.50 15.02 18.27
CA GLY A 106 5.82 15.53 16.94
C GLY A 106 4.82 15.01 15.92
N GLU A 107 5.26 14.81 14.70
CA GLU A 107 4.42 14.25 13.64
C GLU A 107 4.58 12.72 13.60
N PRO A 108 3.49 11.95 13.43
CA PRO A 108 3.57 10.50 13.24
C PRO A 108 4.42 10.16 12.00
N VAL A 109 4.99 8.97 11.95
CA VAL A 109 5.66 8.47 10.74
C VAL A 109 4.64 8.40 9.61
N ALA A 110 5.03 8.81 8.41
CA ALA A 110 4.17 8.78 7.21
C ALA A 110 4.06 7.34 6.65
N ILE A 111 3.40 6.47 7.42
CA ILE A 111 3.32 5.02 7.18
C ILE A 111 2.70 4.72 5.82
N GLY A 112 1.58 5.37 5.49
CA GLY A 112 0.92 5.15 4.22
C GLY A 112 1.75 5.59 3.01
N LYS A 113 2.54 6.66 3.15
CA LYS A 113 3.46 7.11 2.09
C LYS A 113 4.62 6.15 1.89
N LEU A 114 5.08 5.51 2.96
CA LEU A 114 6.11 4.48 2.91
C LEU A 114 5.57 3.15 2.35
N GLU A 115 4.34 2.77 2.68
CA GLU A 115 3.64 1.65 2.05
C GLU A 115 3.50 1.85 0.54
N ARG A 116 3.06 3.06 0.12
CA ARG A 116 3.02 3.45 -1.29
C ARG A 116 4.39 3.34 -1.95
N TYR A 117 5.44 3.90 -1.33
CA TYR A 117 6.80 3.83 -1.87
C TYR A 117 7.23 2.39 -2.14
N VAL A 118 7.04 1.50 -1.17
CA VAL A 118 7.39 0.08 -1.32
C VAL A 118 6.59 -0.60 -2.42
N ALA A 119 5.28 -0.32 -2.50
CA ALA A 119 4.42 -0.88 -3.54
C ALA A 119 4.80 -0.39 -4.94
N ASP A 120 5.07 0.91 -5.10
CA ASP A 120 5.50 1.49 -6.37
C ASP A 120 6.88 0.96 -6.79
N TRP A 121 7.81 0.81 -5.84
CA TRP A 121 9.12 0.20 -6.07
C TRP A 121 9.00 -1.26 -6.54
N ALA A 122 8.16 -2.05 -5.87
CA ALA A 122 7.92 -3.45 -6.24
C ALA A 122 7.37 -3.56 -7.68
N ARG A 123 6.47 -2.68 -8.05
CA ARG A 123 5.91 -2.57 -9.40
C ARG A 123 6.99 -2.28 -10.44
N GLU A 124 7.79 -1.23 -10.21
CA GLU A 124 8.84 -0.80 -11.13
C GLU A 124 9.88 -1.90 -11.36
N HIS A 125 10.16 -2.70 -10.32
CA HIS A 125 11.09 -3.83 -10.38
C HIS A 125 10.42 -5.15 -10.77
N LYS A 126 9.12 -5.14 -11.12
CA LYS A 126 8.35 -6.32 -11.55
C LYS A 126 8.48 -7.49 -10.58
N LEU A 127 8.42 -7.18 -9.28
CA LEU A 127 8.40 -8.24 -8.28
C LEU A 127 7.08 -9.00 -8.39
N GLU A 128 7.18 -10.28 -8.69
CA GLU A 128 6.04 -11.17 -8.59
C GLU A 128 5.85 -11.57 -7.13
N PRO A 129 4.61 -11.58 -6.62
CA PRO A 129 4.34 -12.09 -5.28
C PRO A 129 4.74 -13.57 -5.23
N GLU A 130 5.63 -13.91 -4.28
CA GLU A 130 6.00 -15.29 -4.07
C GLU A 130 4.79 -16.08 -3.56
N ASN A 131 4.22 -16.90 -4.41
CA ASN A 131 3.18 -17.82 -4.01
C ASN A 131 3.80 -19.21 -3.77
N HIS A 132 4.08 -19.52 -2.51
CA HIS A 132 4.67 -20.78 -2.09
C HIS A 132 3.65 -21.88 -1.79
N SER A 133 2.36 -21.61 -1.94
CA SER A 133 1.32 -22.59 -1.63
C SER A 133 1.18 -23.62 -2.74
N GLU A 134 1.22 -24.88 -2.38
CA GLU A 134 0.86 -25.97 -3.29
C GLU A 134 -0.62 -25.84 -3.69
N LYS A 135 -0.91 -26.09 -4.96
CA LYS A 135 -2.28 -26.08 -5.46
C LYS A 135 -3.09 -27.16 -4.75
N ASN A 136 -4.19 -26.78 -4.11
CA ASN A 136 -5.07 -27.71 -3.40
C ASN A 136 -6.10 -28.40 -4.31
N GLY A 137 -6.11 -28.12 -5.61
CA GLY A 137 -7.01 -28.69 -6.60
C GLY A 137 -8.45 -28.18 -6.57
N GLN A 138 -8.76 -27.21 -5.70
CA GLN A 138 -10.11 -26.64 -5.59
C GLN A 138 -10.22 -25.33 -6.37
N ARG A 139 -11.38 -25.11 -6.98
CA ARG A 139 -11.72 -23.92 -7.75
C ARG A 139 -12.73 -23.05 -7.02
N VAL A 140 -12.48 -21.75 -7.01
CA VAL A 140 -13.36 -20.75 -6.40
C VAL A 140 -13.73 -19.69 -7.42
N ALA A 141 -15.01 -19.36 -7.49
CA ALA A 141 -15.51 -18.22 -8.26
C ALA A 141 -15.74 -17.03 -7.33
N VAL A 142 -15.13 -15.89 -7.63
CA VAL A 142 -15.36 -14.62 -6.96
C VAL A 142 -16.23 -13.74 -7.87
N ILE A 143 -17.35 -13.26 -7.38
CA ILE A 143 -18.29 -12.44 -8.13
C ILE A 143 -18.08 -10.97 -7.76
N GLY A 144 -17.58 -10.20 -8.73
CA GLY A 144 -17.22 -8.79 -8.61
C GLY A 144 -15.71 -8.60 -8.39
N ALA A 145 -15.11 -7.68 -9.16
CA ALA A 145 -13.70 -7.31 -9.10
C ALA A 145 -13.47 -5.96 -8.40
N GLY A 146 -14.33 -5.57 -7.47
CA GLY A 146 -14.10 -4.44 -6.57
C GLY A 146 -13.05 -4.78 -5.50
N PRO A 147 -12.69 -3.84 -4.59
CA PRO A 147 -11.64 -4.05 -3.61
C PRO A 147 -11.84 -5.31 -2.74
N ALA A 148 -13.08 -5.62 -2.37
CA ALA A 148 -13.40 -6.82 -1.60
C ALA A 148 -13.15 -8.12 -2.40
N GLY A 149 -13.57 -8.13 -3.67
CA GLY A 149 -13.38 -9.28 -4.55
C GLY A 149 -11.90 -9.52 -4.88
N LEU A 150 -11.17 -8.46 -5.19
CA LEU A 150 -9.72 -8.51 -5.43
C LEU A 150 -8.96 -9.03 -4.21
N THR A 151 -9.24 -8.50 -3.02
CA THR A 151 -8.63 -8.98 -1.76
C THR A 151 -8.95 -10.45 -1.51
N CYS A 152 -10.22 -10.84 -1.61
CA CYS A 152 -10.65 -12.23 -1.43
C CYS A 152 -9.95 -13.17 -2.44
N ALA A 153 -9.87 -12.77 -3.70
CA ALA A 153 -9.22 -13.57 -4.73
C ALA A 153 -7.73 -13.73 -4.48
N GLY A 154 -7.05 -12.65 -4.10
CA GLY A 154 -5.62 -12.67 -3.77
C GLY A 154 -5.32 -13.57 -2.57
N ASP A 155 -6.11 -13.47 -1.50
CA ASP A 155 -5.94 -14.30 -0.30
C ASP A 155 -6.21 -15.78 -0.59
N LEU A 156 -7.23 -16.09 -1.36
CA LEU A 156 -7.52 -17.47 -1.78
C LEU A 156 -6.42 -18.03 -2.67
N ALA A 157 -5.88 -17.23 -3.60
CA ALA A 157 -4.77 -17.65 -4.44
C ALA A 157 -3.52 -17.98 -3.61
N LYS A 158 -3.21 -17.17 -2.58
CA LYS A 158 -2.13 -17.45 -1.61
C LYS A 158 -2.34 -18.77 -0.85
N LEU A 159 -3.57 -19.20 -0.68
CA LEU A 159 -3.92 -20.48 -0.04
C LEU A 159 -3.95 -21.67 -1.01
N GLY A 160 -3.54 -21.47 -2.26
CA GLY A 160 -3.42 -22.53 -3.27
C GLY A 160 -4.70 -22.84 -4.04
N TYR A 161 -5.76 -22.05 -3.90
CA TYR A 161 -6.98 -22.19 -4.69
C TYR A 161 -6.78 -21.70 -6.13
N GLU A 162 -7.45 -22.33 -7.08
CA GLU A 162 -7.60 -21.80 -8.45
C GLU A 162 -8.79 -20.82 -8.44
N VAL A 163 -8.49 -19.52 -8.51
CA VAL A 163 -9.51 -18.48 -8.38
C VAL A 163 -9.86 -17.91 -9.74
N LYS A 164 -11.17 -17.76 -10.01
CA LYS A 164 -11.69 -17.07 -11.19
C LYS A 164 -12.59 -15.93 -10.74
N ILE A 165 -12.26 -14.71 -11.15
CA ILE A 165 -13.07 -13.52 -10.88
C ILE A 165 -14.02 -13.28 -12.06
N PHE A 166 -15.29 -12.98 -11.75
CA PHE A 166 -16.32 -12.58 -12.71
C PHE A 166 -16.74 -11.15 -12.43
N GLU A 167 -16.54 -10.27 -13.41
CA GLU A 167 -16.87 -8.84 -13.32
C GLU A 167 -17.92 -8.49 -14.38
N ALA A 168 -18.95 -7.74 -13.99
CA ALA A 168 -20.02 -7.32 -14.89
C ALA A 168 -19.65 -6.06 -15.70
N LEU A 169 -18.76 -5.23 -15.16
CA LEU A 169 -18.28 -4.02 -15.84
C LEU A 169 -17.10 -4.37 -16.75
N HIS A 170 -16.74 -3.45 -17.64
CA HIS A 170 -15.70 -3.68 -18.63
C HIS A 170 -14.28 -3.62 -18.08
N GLU A 171 -14.07 -2.98 -16.91
CA GLU A 171 -12.78 -2.91 -16.22
C GLU A 171 -12.90 -3.46 -14.79
N PRO A 172 -11.91 -4.23 -14.31
CA PRO A 172 -11.84 -4.62 -12.92
C PRO A 172 -11.49 -3.43 -12.02
N GLY A 173 -11.78 -3.55 -10.72
CA GLY A 173 -11.45 -2.53 -9.72
C GLY A 173 -12.66 -1.88 -9.05
N GLY A 174 -13.85 -1.95 -9.64
CA GLY A 174 -15.07 -1.38 -9.04
C GLY A 174 -14.89 0.10 -8.68
N VAL A 175 -15.16 0.47 -7.42
CA VAL A 175 -15.03 1.86 -6.95
C VAL A 175 -13.60 2.43 -7.11
N LEU A 176 -12.59 1.60 -7.12
CA LEU A 176 -11.21 2.03 -7.32
C LEU A 176 -11.00 2.67 -8.70
N VAL A 177 -11.70 2.13 -9.72
CA VAL A 177 -11.64 2.64 -11.10
C VAL A 177 -12.75 3.64 -11.37
N TYR A 178 -13.99 3.33 -10.99
CA TYR A 178 -15.17 4.12 -11.36
C TYR A 178 -15.53 5.23 -10.38
N GLY A 179 -14.99 5.22 -9.15
CA GLY A 179 -15.36 6.16 -8.09
C GLY A 179 -14.25 7.10 -7.65
N ILE A 180 -13.04 6.60 -7.44
CA ILE A 180 -11.92 7.41 -6.95
C ILE A 180 -11.33 8.22 -8.11
N PRO A 181 -11.09 9.54 -7.96
CA PRO A 181 -10.52 10.37 -9.02
C PRO A 181 -9.10 9.95 -9.42
N GLU A 182 -8.80 10.09 -10.73
CA GLU A 182 -7.50 9.77 -11.33
C GLU A 182 -6.33 10.44 -10.60
N PHE A 183 -6.48 11.70 -10.22
CA PHE A 183 -5.45 12.46 -9.52
C PHE A 183 -5.15 11.98 -8.10
N ARG A 184 -5.99 11.12 -7.54
CA ARG A 184 -5.82 10.47 -6.23
C ARG A 184 -5.34 9.03 -6.35
N LEU A 185 -5.90 8.29 -7.29
CA LEU A 185 -5.57 6.89 -7.58
C LEU A 185 -5.57 6.67 -9.10
N PRO A 186 -4.41 6.68 -9.75
CA PRO A 186 -4.29 6.40 -11.17
C PRO A 186 -4.86 5.01 -11.51
N LYS A 187 -5.64 4.91 -12.60
CA LYS A 187 -6.35 3.69 -12.97
C LYS A 187 -5.42 2.56 -13.40
N ASP A 188 -4.36 2.91 -14.08
CA ASP A 188 -3.29 1.95 -14.45
C ASP A 188 -2.60 1.34 -13.22
N THR A 189 -2.56 2.04 -12.09
CA THR A 189 -2.10 1.46 -10.82
C THR A 189 -3.02 0.33 -10.36
N VAL A 190 -4.33 0.47 -10.51
CA VAL A 190 -5.32 -0.55 -10.11
C VAL A 190 -5.33 -1.71 -11.09
N VAL A 191 -5.39 -1.43 -12.40
CA VAL A 191 -5.57 -2.45 -13.44
C VAL A 191 -4.32 -3.28 -13.67
N ALA A 192 -3.13 -2.70 -13.51
CA ALA A 192 -1.87 -3.38 -13.82
C ALA A 192 -1.22 -4.10 -12.63
N HIS A 193 -1.64 -3.84 -11.39
CA HIS A 193 -0.85 -4.20 -10.20
C HIS A 193 -1.65 -4.81 -9.05
N GLU A 194 -2.96 -4.86 -9.14
CA GLU A 194 -3.85 -5.46 -8.16
C GLU A 194 -4.72 -6.54 -8.85
#